data_5263543abec44fa3a84e1fe1c7edaab5
#
_entry.id   5263543abec44fa3a84e1fe1c7edaab5
#
_cell.length_a   1.000
_cell.length_b   1.000
_cell.length_c   1.000
_cell.angle_alpha   90.00
_cell.angle_beta   90.00
_cell.angle_gamma   90.00
#
_symmetry.space_group_name_H-M   'P 1'
#
loop_
_entity.id
_entity.type
_entity.pdbx_description
1 polymer ?
#
loop_
_entity_poly.entity_id
_entity_poly.type
_entity_poly.pdbx_seq_one_letter_code
_entity_poly.pdbx_strand_id
1 'polypeptide(L)'
;MAPHNEGGADSRHWHGAQNPQFFKSYGMMDGIKRDCWEGGMRVPTLVRWPARIPKGQISLHPGQFHDWLATLADVAGVPVPARSDGVSLLPTLTGHADQQKPGIVYAEYNFAGKTPEYKDFLGEHKGAQRGQQQIVFVDGLKGLRMGVKDADKDFMIFDTLNDPQESKDLASSKPELQARMKAAALSNRRASLPSKTVFDSALVPAVDVKGTVSPGLRWALYEGDFPWVPDFRQWKKPASAHGVTPSPSVKMNGSDKRGVELTGYVKIPEDGAYTFYLTTDENKGSKAFVRLHGMELIDADKTYEPGAEVSSDLGDRKNPVYLKAGLHPIRIGYVGNSGTASKLVLKWEGPGLSKKEIPASAFSHGKESR
;
A
#
# COMPACT_ATOMS: atom_id res chain seq x y z
N MET A 1 -16.12 -3.96 -4.25
CA MET A 1 -16.79 -5.27 -4.46
C MET A 1 -16.07 -5.91 -5.61
N ALA A 2 -15.40 -7.03 -5.37
CA ALA A 2 -15.03 -7.86 -6.50
C ALA A 2 -16.30 -8.12 -7.31
N PRO A 3 -16.25 -8.22 -8.64
CA PRO A 3 -17.41 -8.63 -9.39
C PRO A 3 -17.90 -9.91 -8.77
N HIS A 4 -19.13 -9.86 -8.28
CA HIS A 4 -19.79 -11.06 -7.84
C HIS A 4 -20.10 -11.92 -9.07
N ASN A 5 -19.07 -12.42 -9.72
CA ASN A 5 -19.16 -13.55 -10.63
C ASN A 5 -19.43 -14.81 -9.80
N GLU A 6 -20.17 -14.63 -8.70
CA GLU A 6 -20.34 -15.63 -7.66
C GLU A 6 -21.05 -16.89 -8.13
N GLY A 7 -21.79 -16.74 -9.16
CA GLY A 7 -22.65 -17.81 -9.57
C GLY A 7 -21.95 -18.95 -10.28
N GLY A 8 -20.76 -18.72 -10.78
CA GLY A 8 -20.29 -19.61 -11.81
C GLY A 8 -19.65 -20.89 -11.38
N ALA A 9 -19.01 -20.88 -10.28
CA ALA A 9 -18.22 -22.06 -9.90
C ALA A 9 -18.97 -23.00 -8.98
N ASP A 10 -20.07 -22.58 -8.40
CA ASP A 10 -20.75 -23.36 -7.39
C ASP A 10 -22.25 -23.40 -7.62
N SER A 11 -22.66 -24.28 -8.52
CA SER A 11 -24.07 -24.65 -8.72
C SER A 11 -24.74 -25.22 -7.46
N ARG A 12 -23.99 -25.37 -6.38
CA ARG A 12 -24.48 -25.89 -5.08
C ARG A 12 -24.84 -24.80 -4.09
N HIS A 13 -24.64 -23.52 -4.43
CA HIS A 13 -25.21 -22.48 -3.61
C HIS A 13 -26.73 -22.48 -3.74
N TRP A 14 -27.37 -22.85 -2.67
CA TRP A 14 -28.83 -23.01 -2.55
C TRP A 14 -29.64 -21.70 -2.77
N HIS A 15 -28.97 -20.56 -2.97
CA HIS A 15 -29.54 -19.26 -3.31
C HIS A 15 -29.63 -18.97 -4.82
N GLY A 16 -29.47 -19.96 -5.68
CA GLY A 16 -29.57 -19.75 -7.12
C GLY A 16 -28.36 -18.98 -7.64
N ALA A 17 -27.24 -19.67 -7.71
CA ALA A 17 -26.02 -19.12 -8.28
C ALA A 17 -26.24 -18.69 -9.73
N GLN A 18 -25.86 -17.45 -10.07
CA GLN A 18 -25.86 -16.98 -11.45
C GLN A 18 -24.81 -17.76 -12.25
N ASN A 19 -25.19 -18.23 -13.41
CA ASN A 19 -24.28 -18.91 -14.32
C ASN A 19 -23.46 -17.87 -15.09
N PRO A 20 -22.12 -17.72 -14.85
CA PRO A 20 -21.29 -16.73 -15.54
C PRO A 20 -21.22 -16.93 -17.04
N GLN A 21 -21.30 -18.18 -17.54
CA GLN A 21 -21.31 -18.47 -18.97
C GLN A 21 -22.61 -17.98 -19.62
N PHE A 22 -23.76 -18.11 -18.95
CA PHE A 22 -25.03 -17.64 -19.46
C PHE A 22 -25.04 -16.10 -19.60
N PHE A 23 -24.59 -15.39 -18.58
CA PHE A 23 -24.57 -13.93 -18.57
C PHE A 23 -23.31 -13.33 -19.19
N LYS A 24 -22.29 -14.14 -19.50
CA LYS A 24 -20.95 -13.69 -19.90
C LYS A 24 -20.43 -12.57 -18.99
N SER A 25 -20.61 -12.75 -17.67
CA SER A 25 -20.31 -11.74 -16.66
C SER A 25 -18.82 -11.40 -16.55
N TYR A 26 -17.94 -12.22 -17.11
CA TYR A 26 -16.51 -11.96 -17.27
C TYR A 26 -16.19 -11.14 -18.55
N GLY A 27 -17.20 -10.87 -19.42
CA GLY A 27 -16.99 -10.13 -20.67
C GLY A 27 -16.07 -10.85 -21.64
N MET A 28 -15.03 -10.16 -22.09
CA MET A 28 -13.96 -10.71 -22.93
C MET A 28 -12.73 -11.14 -22.13
N MET A 29 -12.80 -11.16 -20.81
CA MET A 29 -11.70 -11.50 -19.91
C MET A 29 -11.80 -12.96 -19.49
N ASP A 30 -10.70 -13.54 -19.02
CA ASP A 30 -10.67 -14.87 -18.42
C ASP A 30 -10.76 -14.76 -16.91
N GLY A 31 -11.19 -15.86 -16.27
CA GLY A 31 -11.35 -15.94 -14.82
C GLY A 31 -12.73 -15.51 -14.33
N ILE A 32 -13.03 -16.00 -13.13
CA ILE A 32 -14.25 -15.65 -12.40
C ILE A 32 -13.86 -15.35 -10.94
N LYS A 33 -14.82 -15.05 -10.07
CA LYS A 33 -14.59 -14.93 -8.62
C LYS A 33 -13.56 -15.97 -8.14
N ARG A 34 -12.57 -15.53 -7.36
CA ARG A 34 -11.45 -16.33 -6.82
C ARG A 34 -10.27 -16.52 -7.76
N ASP A 35 -10.38 -16.12 -9.02
CA ASP A 35 -9.23 -15.98 -9.92
C ASP A 35 -8.61 -14.59 -9.82
N CYS A 36 -7.30 -14.51 -10.00
CA CYS A 36 -6.60 -13.23 -10.16
C CYS A 36 -6.42 -12.82 -11.64
N TRP A 37 -7.03 -13.56 -12.58
CA TRP A 37 -7.25 -13.11 -13.94
C TRP A 37 -8.19 -11.90 -13.97
N GLU A 38 -8.15 -11.08 -15.02
CA GLU A 38 -8.94 -9.84 -15.09
C GLU A 38 -10.44 -10.05 -14.88
N GLY A 39 -11.02 -11.16 -15.42
CA GLY A 39 -12.43 -11.47 -15.23
C GLY A 39 -12.83 -11.79 -13.79
N GLY A 40 -11.87 -12.17 -12.94
CA GLY A 40 -12.08 -12.35 -11.51
C GLY A 40 -11.81 -11.09 -10.68
N MET A 41 -11.07 -10.12 -11.24
CA MET A 41 -10.58 -8.95 -10.51
C MET A 41 -11.26 -7.64 -10.95
N ARG A 42 -11.50 -7.46 -12.24
CA ARG A 42 -12.04 -6.21 -12.77
C ARG A 42 -13.52 -6.07 -12.47
N VAL A 43 -13.92 -4.91 -11.94
CA VAL A 43 -15.31 -4.54 -11.68
C VAL A 43 -15.67 -3.26 -12.42
N PRO A 44 -16.86 -3.19 -13.02
CA PRO A 44 -17.38 -1.94 -13.56
C PRO A 44 -17.60 -0.94 -12.42
N THR A 45 -17.17 0.30 -12.64
CA THR A 45 -17.37 1.42 -11.73
C THR A 45 -18.13 2.52 -12.45
N LEU A 46 -19.25 2.95 -11.90
CA LEU A 46 -20.08 4.01 -12.42
C LEU A 46 -20.19 5.12 -11.36
N VAL A 47 -19.88 6.34 -11.75
CA VAL A 47 -19.94 7.51 -10.86
C VAL A 47 -20.81 8.58 -11.49
N ARG A 48 -21.71 9.16 -10.71
CA ARG A 48 -22.59 10.23 -11.15
C ARG A 48 -22.58 11.37 -10.15
N TRP A 49 -22.08 12.53 -10.61
CA TRP A 49 -22.09 13.79 -9.86
C TRP A 49 -22.22 14.96 -10.84
N PRO A 50 -23.48 15.27 -11.28
CA PRO A 50 -23.72 16.19 -12.38
C PRO A 50 -23.09 17.57 -12.25
N ALA A 51 -22.91 18.07 -11.01
CA ALA A 51 -22.33 19.37 -10.74
C ALA A 51 -20.79 19.42 -10.88
N ARG A 52 -20.12 18.27 -10.95
CA ARG A 52 -18.64 18.20 -10.88
C ARG A 52 -18.04 17.28 -11.93
N ILE A 53 -18.71 16.20 -12.28
CA ILE A 53 -18.20 15.18 -13.20
C ILE A 53 -18.77 15.43 -14.59
N PRO A 54 -17.94 15.66 -15.60
CA PRO A 54 -18.40 15.80 -16.99
C PRO A 54 -19.13 14.55 -17.49
N LYS A 55 -20.10 14.74 -18.38
CA LYS A 55 -20.88 13.65 -18.97
C LYS A 55 -20.04 12.80 -19.89
N GLY A 56 -20.30 11.49 -19.91
CA GLY A 56 -19.77 10.56 -20.92
C GLY A 56 -18.27 10.29 -20.80
N GLN A 57 -17.64 10.63 -19.69
CA GLN A 57 -16.23 10.28 -19.46
C GLN A 57 -16.05 8.77 -19.25
N ILE A 58 -14.98 8.25 -19.85
CA ILE A 58 -14.45 6.92 -19.59
C ILE A 58 -13.02 7.10 -19.11
N SER A 59 -12.68 6.52 -17.96
CA SER A 59 -11.32 6.51 -17.43
C SER A 59 -10.78 5.09 -17.43
N LEU A 60 -9.53 4.96 -17.86
CA LEU A 60 -8.76 3.72 -17.85
C LEU A 60 -7.76 3.68 -16.68
N HIS A 61 -7.83 4.68 -15.78
CA HIS A 61 -6.98 4.71 -14.59
C HIS A 61 -7.26 3.48 -13.70
N PRO A 62 -6.24 2.67 -13.39
CA PRO A 62 -6.42 1.52 -12.51
C PRO A 62 -6.65 2.01 -11.07
N GLY A 63 -7.82 1.75 -10.53
CA GLY A 63 -8.21 2.09 -9.17
C GLY A 63 -8.55 0.86 -8.35
N GLN A 64 -8.44 0.97 -7.04
CA GLN A 64 -8.84 -0.07 -6.09
C GLN A 64 -9.87 0.46 -5.09
N PHE A 65 -10.49 -0.44 -4.31
CA PHE A 65 -11.53 -0.04 -3.34
C PHE A 65 -11.06 0.93 -2.28
N HIS A 66 -9.81 0.82 -1.83
CA HIS A 66 -9.23 1.73 -0.85
C HIS A 66 -9.11 3.17 -1.37
N ASP A 67 -9.09 3.38 -2.69
CA ASP A 67 -9.08 4.72 -3.30
C ASP A 67 -10.38 5.49 -3.06
N TRP A 68 -11.49 4.78 -2.85
CA TRP A 68 -12.78 5.42 -2.58
C TRP A 68 -12.82 6.11 -1.22
N LEU A 69 -12.16 5.57 -0.19
CA LEU A 69 -12.05 6.26 1.10
C LEU A 69 -11.31 7.58 0.93
N ALA A 70 -10.18 7.56 0.23
CA ALA A 70 -9.40 8.75 -0.06
C ALA A 70 -10.19 9.76 -0.91
N THR A 71 -10.94 9.28 -1.92
CA THR A 71 -11.78 10.11 -2.78
C THR A 71 -12.90 10.79 -2.00
N LEU A 72 -13.60 10.05 -1.14
CA LEU A 72 -14.70 10.61 -0.33
C LEU A 72 -14.18 11.60 0.72
N ALA A 73 -13.03 11.33 1.34
CA ALA A 73 -12.38 12.28 2.23
C ALA A 73 -12.03 13.60 1.50
N ASP A 74 -11.48 13.48 0.29
CA ASP A 74 -11.14 14.63 -0.55
C ASP A 74 -12.38 15.44 -0.98
N VAL A 75 -13.47 14.76 -1.35
CA VAL A 75 -14.76 15.40 -1.67
C VAL A 75 -15.33 16.13 -0.45
N ALA A 76 -15.20 15.54 0.73
CA ALA A 76 -15.67 16.13 1.98
C ALA A 76 -14.77 17.27 2.51
N GLY A 77 -13.60 17.48 1.90
CA GLY A 77 -12.63 18.48 2.36
C GLY A 77 -11.94 18.13 3.69
N VAL A 78 -11.96 16.84 4.06
CA VAL A 78 -11.26 16.34 5.25
C VAL A 78 -9.95 15.64 4.84
N PRO A 79 -8.94 15.59 5.72
CA PRO A 79 -7.69 14.94 5.38
C PRO A 79 -7.87 13.44 5.15
N VAL A 80 -7.21 12.90 4.12
CA VAL A 80 -7.13 11.45 3.92
C VAL A 80 -6.32 10.84 5.07
N PRO A 81 -6.82 9.83 5.79
CA PRO A 81 -6.08 9.25 6.91
C PRO A 81 -4.84 8.49 6.43
N ALA A 82 -3.73 8.60 7.16
CA ALA A 82 -2.46 7.93 6.84
C ALA A 82 -2.56 6.40 6.77
N ARG A 83 -3.55 5.81 7.46
CA ARG A 83 -3.83 4.37 7.43
C ARG A 83 -4.48 3.88 6.13
N SER A 84 -4.95 4.80 5.26
CA SER A 84 -5.46 4.43 3.94
C SER A 84 -4.30 4.23 2.97
N ASP A 85 -4.34 3.14 2.19
CA ASP A 85 -3.40 2.91 1.09
C ASP A 85 -3.86 3.59 -0.20
N GLY A 86 -5.09 4.10 -0.21
CA GLY A 86 -5.72 4.70 -1.38
C GLY A 86 -5.26 6.11 -1.68
N VAL A 87 -5.39 6.47 -2.94
CA VAL A 87 -5.24 7.84 -3.45
C VAL A 87 -6.59 8.35 -3.94
N SER A 88 -6.84 9.66 -3.80
CA SER A 88 -8.06 10.26 -4.30
C SER A 88 -8.14 10.13 -5.82
N LEU A 89 -9.26 9.60 -6.31
CA LEU A 89 -9.61 9.56 -7.73
C LEU A 89 -10.30 10.84 -8.21
N LEU A 90 -10.47 11.82 -7.33
CA LEU A 90 -11.19 13.05 -7.64
C LEU A 90 -10.60 13.79 -8.86
N PRO A 91 -9.29 13.91 -9.05
CA PRO A 91 -8.73 14.51 -10.26
C PRO A 91 -9.21 13.82 -11.54
N THR A 92 -9.11 12.50 -11.59
CA THR A 92 -9.60 11.70 -12.73
C THR A 92 -11.09 11.89 -12.95
N LEU A 93 -11.89 11.83 -11.89
CA LEU A 93 -13.35 11.97 -11.96
C LEU A 93 -13.80 13.35 -12.45
N THR A 94 -13.07 14.39 -12.13
CA THR A 94 -13.40 15.78 -12.51
C THR A 94 -12.74 16.26 -13.80
N GLY A 95 -12.09 15.36 -14.56
CA GLY A 95 -11.50 15.69 -15.86
C GLY A 95 -10.07 16.21 -15.81
N HIS A 96 -9.39 16.08 -14.67
CA HIS A 96 -8.01 16.51 -14.45
C HIS A 96 -7.07 15.30 -14.28
N ALA A 97 -7.15 14.34 -15.21
CA ALA A 97 -6.39 13.09 -15.15
C ALA A 97 -4.86 13.30 -15.14
N ASP A 98 -4.37 14.42 -15.66
CA ASP A 98 -2.97 14.85 -15.60
C ASP A 98 -2.47 15.12 -14.16
N GLN A 99 -3.38 15.41 -13.24
CA GLN A 99 -3.10 15.64 -11.82
C GLN A 99 -3.30 14.39 -10.97
N GLN A 100 -3.70 13.27 -11.58
CA GLN A 100 -3.96 12.03 -10.86
C GLN A 100 -2.67 11.44 -10.32
N LYS A 101 -2.61 11.29 -9.00
CA LYS A 101 -1.49 10.61 -8.34
C LYS A 101 -1.58 9.10 -8.58
N PRO A 102 -0.44 8.43 -8.80
CA PRO A 102 -0.44 6.97 -8.91
C PRO A 102 -0.84 6.34 -7.56
N GLY A 103 -1.72 5.36 -7.61
CA GLY A 103 -2.09 4.50 -6.49
C GLY A 103 -1.25 3.23 -6.45
N ILE A 104 -1.38 2.49 -5.36
CA ILE A 104 -0.81 1.15 -5.23
C ILE A 104 -1.87 0.15 -5.67
N VAL A 105 -1.61 -0.58 -6.76
CA VAL A 105 -2.47 -1.69 -7.17
C VAL A 105 -1.80 -2.98 -6.79
N TYR A 106 -2.31 -3.61 -5.74
CA TYR A 106 -1.81 -4.85 -5.18
C TYR A 106 -2.98 -5.68 -4.64
N ALA A 107 -2.97 -6.99 -4.91
CA ALA A 107 -3.86 -7.93 -4.26
C ALA A 107 -3.18 -9.28 -4.05
N GLU A 108 -3.55 -9.94 -2.97
CA GLU A 108 -3.09 -11.26 -2.57
C GLU A 108 -4.30 -12.10 -2.17
N TYR A 109 -4.37 -13.33 -2.67
CA TYR A 109 -5.48 -14.22 -2.37
C TYR A 109 -5.02 -15.68 -2.33
N ASN A 110 -5.35 -16.37 -1.26
CA ASN A 110 -5.07 -17.79 -1.14
C ASN A 110 -6.40 -18.56 -1.16
N PHE A 111 -6.64 -19.29 -2.22
CA PHE A 111 -7.83 -20.10 -2.36
C PHE A 111 -7.56 -21.36 -3.17
N ALA A 112 -7.97 -22.51 -2.66
CA ALA A 112 -7.84 -23.79 -3.38
C ALA A 112 -8.75 -23.84 -4.62
N GLY A 113 -8.45 -24.74 -5.52
CA GLY A 113 -9.22 -24.98 -6.73
C GLY A 113 -8.54 -24.49 -8.00
N LYS A 114 -9.29 -24.49 -9.07
CA LYS A 114 -8.80 -24.20 -10.42
C LYS A 114 -9.66 -23.15 -11.10
N THR A 115 -9.07 -22.43 -12.05
CA THR A 115 -9.83 -21.63 -13.02
C THR A 115 -10.76 -22.55 -13.81
N PRO A 116 -12.03 -22.20 -14.02
CA PRO A 116 -12.94 -23.02 -14.80
C PRO A 116 -12.48 -23.24 -16.25
N GLU A 117 -12.90 -24.38 -16.82
CA GLU A 117 -12.61 -24.70 -18.21
C GLU A 117 -13.71 -24.21 -19.15
N TYR A 118 -14.07 -22.92 -19.06
CA TYR A 118 -15.10 -22.36 -19.91
C TYR A 118 -14.65 -22.31 -21.37
N LYS A 119 -15.62 -22.50 -22.29
CA LYS A 119 -15.32 -22.57 -23.73
C LYS A 119 -14.57 -21.34 -24.24
N ASP A 120 -14.96 -20.16 -23.73
CA ASP A 120 -14.45 -18.86 -24.17
C ASP A 120 -13.08 -18.50 -23.57
N PHE A 121 -12.58 -19.27 -22.56
CA PHE A 121 -11.27 -19.02 -21.95
C PHE A 121 -10.13 -19.58 -22.79
N LEU A 122 -8.98 -18.92 -22.71
CA LEU A 122 -7.74 -19.40 -23.35
C LEU A 122 -7.34 -20.76 -22.81
N GLY A 123 -6.74 -21.58 -23.67
CA GLY A 123 -6.35 -22.94 -23.32
C GLY A 123 -5.42 -23.04 -22.12
N GLU A 124 -4.46 -22.13 -22.03
CA GLU A 124 -3.49 -22.03 -20.94
C GLU A 124 -4.10 -21.56 -19.61
N HIS A 125 -5.24 -20.87 -19.64
CA HIS A 125 -5.93 -20.42 -18.43
C HIS A 125 -6.89 -21.47 -17.88
N LYS A 126 -7.39 -22.37 -18.73
CA LYS A 126 -8.30 -23.45 -18.33
C LYS A 126 -7.62 -24.40 -17.35
N GLY A 127 -8.28 -24.65 -16.24
CA GLY A 127 -7.75 -25.55 -15.21
C GLY A 127 -6.53 -25.01 -14.46
N ALA A 128 -6.11 -23.75 -14.66
CA ALA A 128 -4.98 -23.18 -13.98
C ALA A 128 -5.16 -23.23 -12.45
N GLN A 129 -4.14 -23.74 -11.76
CA GLN A 129 -4.19 -23.92 -10.30
C GLN A 129 -4.13 -22.57 -9.60
N ARG A 130 -5.13 -22.25 -8.78
CA ARG A 130 -5.21 -21.02 -8.01
C ARG A 130 -4.17 -20.97 -6.87
N GLY A 131 -4.41 -21.69 -5.79
CA GLY A 131 -3.55 -21.68 -4.61
C GLY A 131 -3.28 -20.26 -4.09
N GLN A 132 -2.04 -20.01 -3.69
CA GLN A 132 -1.57 -18.67 -3.35
C GLN A 132 -1.40 -17.86 -4.65
N GLN A 133 -2.15 -16.78 -4.76
CA GLN A 133 -2.14 -15.87 -5.91
C GLN A 133 -1.69 -14.47 -5.46
N GLN A 134 -1.06 -13.74 -6.38
CA GLN A 134 -0.63 -12.37 -6.14
C GLN A 134 -0.65 -11.59 -7.44
N ILE A 135 -1.14 -10.36 -7.38
CA ILE A 135 -1.05 -9.38 -8.46
C ILE A 135 -0.38 -8.11 -7.97
N VAL A 136 0.32 -7.44 -8.88
CA VAL A 136 0.92 -6.13 -8.68
C VAL A 136 0.94 -5.38 -10.01
N PHE A 137 0.74 -4.05 -9.98
CA PHE A 137 0.93 -3.23 -11.16
C PHE A 137 2.21 -2.41 -11.03
N VAL A 138 3.03 -2.43 -12.06
CA VAL A 138 4.24 -1.62 -12.20
C VAL A 138 4.28 -1.04 -13.61
N ASP A 139 4.43 0.27 -13.75
CA ASP A 139 4.45 0.99 -15.02
C ASP A 139 3.22 0.70 -15.92
N GLY A 140 2.05 0.52 -15.31
CA GLY A 140 0.81 0.22 -16.03
C GLY A 140 0.65 -1.23 -16.48
N LEU A 141 1.64 -2.09 -16.25
CA LEU A 141 1.59 -3.51 -16.57
C LEU A 141 1.24 -4.34 -15.34
N LYS A 142 0.40 -5.34 -15.52
CA LYS A 142 0.01 -6.28 -14.48
C LYS A 142 1.01 -7.42 -14.38
N GLY A 143 1.56 -7.64 -13.20
CA GLY A 143 2.22 -8.88 -12.81
C GLY A 143 1.22 -9.80 -12.13
N LEU A 144 1.13 -11.04 -12.57
CA LEU A 144 0.29 -12.09 -11.99
C LEU A 144 1.13 -13.32 -11.69
N ARG A 145 0.99 -13.89 -10.50
CA ARG A 145 1.51 -15.23 -10.18
C ARG A 145 0.49 -16.03 -9.39
N MET A 146 0.37 -17.31 -9.71
CA MET A 146 -0.61 -18.24 -9.16
C MET A 146 0.07 -19.52 -8.69
N GLY A 147 -0.55 -20.24 -7.76
CA GLY A 147 0.00 -21.47 -7.21
C GLY A 147 1.41 -21.28 -6.62
N VAL A 148 1.63 -20.14 -5.98
CA VAL A 148 2.94 -19.73 -5.49
C VAL A 148 3.34 -20.57 -4.29
N LYS A 149 4.48 -21.24 -4.39
CA LYS A 149 5.09 -22.06 -3.34
C LYS A 149 6.43 -21.49 -2.85
N ASP A 150 6.98 -20.56 -3.61
CA ASP A 150 8.23 -19.87 -3.34
C ASP A 150 8.04 -18.36 -3.56
N ALA A 151 8.57 -17.56 -2.66
CA ALA A 151 8.50 -16.10 -2.75
C ALA A 151 9.22 -15.54 -3.99
N ASP A 152 10.19 -16.26 -4.53
CA ASP A 152 10.96 -15.88 -5.71
C ASP A 152 10.33 -16.28 -7.04
N LYS A 153 9.17 -16.97 -7.04
CA LYS A 153 8.45 -17.29 -8.27
C LYS A 153 8.22 -16.04 -9.11
N ASP A 154 8.54 -16.15 -10.41
CA ASP A 154 8.36 -15.06 -11.36
C ASP A 154 6.88 -14.74 -11.61
N PHE A 155 6.63 -13.50 -12.01
CA PHE A 155 5.34 -13.03 -12.49
C PHE A 155 5.22 -13.32 -14.00
N MET A 156 4.03 -13.74 -14.43
CA MET A 156 3.54 -13.47 -15.77
C MET A 156 3.24 -11.97 -15.88
N ILE A 157 3.50 -11.34 -17.01
CA ILE A 157 3.37 -9.88 -17.18
C ILE A 157 2.43 -9.59 -18.34
N PHE A 158 1.39 -8.81 -18.09
CA PHE A 158 0.35 -8.52 -19.06
C PHE A 158 0.07 -7.03 -19.22
N ASP A 159 -0.23 -6.60 -20.44
CA ASP A 159 -0.82 -5.29 -20.75
C ASP A 159 -2.34 -5.41 -20.76
N THR A 160 -2.95 -5.44 -19.60
CA THR A 160 -4.40 -5.67 -19.48
C THR A 160 -5.27 -4.54 -20.02
N LEU A 161 -4.68 -3.42 -20.42
CA LEU A 161 -5.37 -2.35 -21.10
C LEU A 161 -5.64 -2.70 -22.58
N ASN A 162 -4.63 -3.24 -23.27
CA ASN A 162 -4.70 -3.61 -24.67
C ASN A 162 -5.00 -5.11 -24.89
N ASP A 163 -4.73 -5.94 -23.88
CA ASP A 163 -4.97 -7.37 -23.84
C ASP A 163 -5.73 -7.77 -22.56
N PRO A 164 -7.03 -7.45 -22.47
CA PRO A 164 -7.82 -7.73 -21.27
C PRO A 164 -8.06 -9.23 -21.01
N GLN A 165 -7.82 -10.09 -21.99
CA GLN A 165 -7.89 -11.55 -21.83
C GLN A 165 -6.58 -12.14 -21.32
N GLU A 166 -5.50 -11.34 -21.22
CA GLU A 166 -4.19 -11.77 -20.74
C GLU A 166 -3.59 -12.90 -21.61
N SER A 167 -3.75 -12.75 -22.94
CA SER A 167 -3.37 -13.75 -23.93
C SER A 167 -1.87 -13.76 -24.24
N LYS A 168 -1.16 -12.68 -23.93
CA LYS A 168 0.26 -12.51 -24.25
C LYS A 168 1.08 -12.20 -23.02
N ASP A 169 1.79 -13.21 -22.52
CA ASP A 169 2.78 -13.01 -21.46
C ASP A 169 4.00 -12.26 -21.99
N LEU A 170 4.27 -11.09 -21.41
CA LEU A 170 5.39 -10.22 -21.75
C LEU A 170 6.65 -10.47 -20.91
N ALA A 171 6.64 -11.43 -19.98
CA ALA A 171 7.73 -11.65 -19.01
C ALA A 171 9.08 -11.83 -19.68
N SER A 172 9.15 -12.61 -20.78
CA SER A 172 10.38 -12.83 -21.52
C SER A 172 10.92 -11.59 -22.24
N SER A 173 10.03 -10.67 -22.64
CA SER A 173 10.39 -9.42 -23.33
C SER A 173 10.65 -8.25 -22.38
N LYS A 174 10.33 -8.42 -21.10
CA LYS A 174 10.44 -7.37 -20.05
C LYS A 174 11.09 -7.90 -18.75
N PRO A 175 12.27 -8.53 -18.84
CA PRO A 175 12.91 -9.18 -17.68
C PRO A 175 13.25 -8.17 -16.55
N GLU A 176 13.45 -6.91 -16.88
CA GLU A 176 13.74 -5.83 -15.93
C GLU A 176 12.58 -5.56 -14.96
N LEU A 177 11.34 -5.91 -15.35
CA LEU A 177 10.17 -5.74 -14.51
C LEU A 177 10.06 -6.81 -13.41
N GLN A 178 10.64 -8.00 -13.59
CA GLN A 178 10.54 -9.06 -12.58
C GLN A 178 11.04 -8.64 -11.21
N ALA A 179 12.24 -8.10 -11.13
CA ALA A 179 12.80 -7.61 -9.86
C ALA A 179 11.97 -6.48 -9.26
N ARG A 180 11.49 -5.55 -10.09
CA ARG A 180 10.66 -4.41 -9.66
C ARG A 180 9.29 -4.86 -9.17
N MET A 181 8.65 -5.83 -9.82
CA MET A 181 7.36 -6.39 -9.41
C MET A 181 7.49 -7.18 -8.10
N LYS A 182 8.54 -8.01 -7.96
CA LYS A 182 8.84 -8.72 -6.71
C LYS A 182 9.07 -7.73 -5.56
N ALA A 183 9.88 -6.70 -5.79
CA ALA A 183 10.13 -5.65 -4.81
C ALA A 183 8.84 -4.89 -4.44
N ALA A 184 8.04 -4.47 -5.42
CA ALA A 184 6.79 -3.77 -5.19
C ALA A 184 5.79 -4.64 -4.40
N ALA A 185 5.68 -5.92 -4.74
CA ALA A 185 4.82 -6.85 -4.03
C ALA A 185 5.21 -6.98 -2.55
N LEU A 186 6.49 -7.13 -2.23
CA LEU A 186 6.96 -7.23 -0.84
C LEU A 186 6.88 -5.89 -0.10
N SER A 187 7.14 -4.78 -0.78
CA SER A 187 7.17 -3.44 -0.18
C SER A 187 5.80 -2.89 0.21
N ASN A 188 4.72 -3.47 -0.33
CA ASN A 188 3.35 -3.00 -0.11
C ASN A 188 2.52 -3.92 0.79
N ARG A 189 3.09 -5.00 1.30
CA ARG A 189 2.36 -5.96 2.12
C ARG A 189 2.89 -6.08 3.54
N ARG A 190 1.99 -6.37 4.45
CA ARG A 190 2.30 -6.88 5.80
C ARG A 190 1.75 -8.29 5.92
N ALA A 191 2.44 -9.14 6.67
CA ALA A 191 1.94 -10.46 7.01
C ALA A 191 0.56 -10.36 7.68
N SER A 192 -0.40 -11.18 7.25
CA SER A 192 -1.76 -11.22 7.80
C SER A 192 -1.88 -12.41 8.76
N LEU A 193 -1.88 -12.14 10.05
CA LEU A 193 -2.07 -13.16 11.07
C LEU A 193 -3.57 -13.50 11.23
N PRO A 194 -3.94 -14.77 11.45
CA PRO A 194 -3.08 -15.96 11.64
C PRO A 194 -2.64 -16.64 10.33
N SER A 195 -3.03 -16.10 9.19
CA SER A 195 -2.69 -16.66 7.87
C SER A 195 -1.18 -16.56 7.64
N LYS A 196 -0.56 -17.69 7.27
CA LYS A 196 0.85 -17.73 6.88
C LYS A 196 0.96 -18.00 5.39
N THR A 197 1.72 -17.17 4.69
CA THR A 197 2.02 -17.33 3.28
C THR A 197 3.52 -17.51 3.06
N VAL A 198 3.90 -17.95 1.88
CA VAL A 198 5.34 -18.08 1.51
C VAL A 198 6.07 -16.74 1.46
N PHE A 199 5.32 -15.62 1.46
CA PHE A 199 5.89 -14.28 1.42
C PHE A 199 6.18 -13.70 2.81
N ASP A 200 5.66 -14.29 3.88
CA ASP A 200 5.68 -13.67 5.23
C ASP A 200 7.08 -13.52 5.80
N SER A 201 8.00 -14.43 5.41
CA SER A 201 9.42 -14.36 5.79
C SER A 201 10.34 -13.90 4.65
N ALA A 202 9.78 -13.49 3.52
CA ALA A 202 10.57 -12.95 2.43
C ALA A 202 11.12 -11.57 2.79
N LEU A 203 12.41 -11.37 2.54
CA LEU A 203 13.08 -10.11 2.87
C LEU A 203 12.64 -9.00 1.92
N VAL A 204 12.06 -7.94 2.47
CA VAL A 204 11.78 -6.71 1.72
C VAL A 204 13.11 -6.11 1.28
N PRO A 205 13.32 -5.86 -0.01
CA PRO A 205 14.59 -5.36 -0.50
C PRO A 205 14.83 -3.91 -0.05
N ALA A 206 16.09 -3.60 0.23
CA ALA A 206 16.54 -2.23 0.38
C ALA A 206 16.40 -1.48 -0.95
N VAL A 207 16.27 -0.15 -0.89
CA VAL A 207 16.21 0.67 -2.09
C VAL A 207 17.61 1.10 -2.52
N ASP A 208 17.83 1.10 -3.83
CA ASP A 208 19.01 1.73 -4.41
C ASP A 208 18.71 3.22 -4.63
N VAL A 209 19.34 4.07 -3.81
CA VAL A 209 19.14 5.52 -3.87
C VAL A 209 20.12 6.12 -4.86
N LYS A 210 19.58 6.60 -5.99
CA LYS A 210 20.40 7.33 -6.97
C LYS A 210 20.93 8.64 -6.36
N GLY A 211 22.23 8.74 -6.23
CA GLY A 211 22.92 9.92 -5.70
C GLY A 211 23.31 9.79 -4.22
N THR A 212 23.73 10.91 -3.64
CA THR A 212 24.20 10.96 -2.25
C THR A 212 23.05 11.16 -1.28
N VAL A 213 23.07 10.44 -0.16
CA VAL A 213 22.19 10.69 0.98
C VAL A 213 22.92 11.55 2.02
N SER A 214 22.17 12.39 2.72
CA SER A 214 22.64 13.21 3.83
C SER A 214 22.06 12.70 5.16
N PRO A 215 22.74 12.89 6.30
CA PRO A 215 22.25 12.45 7.61
C PRO A 215 20.91 13.11 8.00
N GLY A 216 20.08 12.36 8.73
CA GLY A 216 18.83 12.83 9.32
C GLY A 216 17.60 12.63 8.43
N LEU A 217 16.45 13.04 8.94
CA LEU A 217 15.15 12.99 8.28
C LEU A 217 14.72 14.41 7.87
N ARG A 218 14.12 14.56 6.71
CA ARG A 218 13.40 15.80 6.35
C ARG A 218 12.11 15.86 7.14
N TRP A 219 11.73 17.06 7.57
CA TRP A 219 10.44 17.28 8.17
C TRP A 219 9.72 18.45 7.49
N ALA A 220 8.39 18.35 7.47
CA ALA A 220 7.49 19.41 7.03
C ALA A 220 6.39 19.60 8.07
N LEU A 221 6.10 20.86 8.42
CA LEU A 221 5.09 21.26 9.37
C LEU A 221 3.85 21.76 8.64
N TYR A 222 2.69 21.29 9.05
CA TYR A 222 1.41 21.67 8.49
C TYR A 222 0.49 22.23 9.58
N GLU A 223 -0.20 23.31 9.28
CA GLU A 223 -1.20 23.89 10.16
C GLU A 223 -2.59 23.33 9.82
N GLY A 224 -3.34 22.98 10.85
CA GLY A 224 -4.69 22.47 10.69
C GLY A 224 -5.18 21.65 11.88
N ASP A 225 -6.49 21.51 11.94
CA ASP A 225 -7.14 20.60 12.87
C ASP A 225 -7.22 19.20 12.24
N PHE A 226 -6.43 18.30 12.77
CA PHE A 226 -6.33 16.95 12.25
C PHE A 226 -7.01 15.97 13.21
N PRO A 227 -8.19 15.43 12.86
CA PRO A 227 -8.89 14.44 13.69
C PRO A 227 -8.15 13.11 13.79
N TRP A 228 -7.27 12.86 12.84
CA TRP A 228 -6.35 11.71 12.73
C TRP A 228 -5.04 12.15 12.08
N VAL A 229 -4.05 11.26 12.03
CA VAL A 229 -2.83 11.50 11.26
C VAL A 229 -3.15 11.47 9.76
N PRO A 230 -2.95 12.59 9.03
CA PRO A 230 -3.23 12.62 7.59
C PRO A 230 -2.16 11.93 6.77
N ASP A 231 -2.55 11.45 5.59
CA ASP A 231 -1.58 11.24 4.52
C ASP A 231 -1.18 12.59 3.93
N PHE A 232 -0.10 13.15 4.43
CA PHE A 232 0.38 14.47 4.02
C PHE A 232 0.73 14.56 2.53
N ARG A 233 0.98 13.42 1.85
CA ARG A 233 1.16 13.40 0.38
C ARG A 233 -0.08 13.88 -0.37
N GLN A 234 -1.26 13.73 0.24
CA GLN A 234 -2.54 14.12 -0.33
C GLN A 234 -3.10 15.42 0.30
N TRP A 235 -2.37 16.00 1.25
CA TRP A 235 -2.75 17.26 1.87
C TRP A 235 -2.58 18.42 0.88
N LYS A 236 -3.59 19.29 0.76
CA LYS A 236 -3.63 20.33 -0.29
C LYS A 236 -2.99 21.66 0.11
N LYS A 237 -2.82 21.88 1.43
CA LYS A 237 -2.18 23.11 1.89
C LYS A 237 -0.66 22.93 1.95
N PRO A 238 0.12 23.95 1.60
CA PRO A 238 1.58 23.90 1.69
C PRO A 238 2.03 23.76 3.14
N ALA A 239 3.22 23.21 3.33
CA ALA A 239 3.88 23.24 4.63
C ALA A 239 4.20 24.66 5.05
N SER A 240 3.95 24.99 6.33
CA SER A 240 4.29 26.30 6.91
C SER A 240 5.78 26.42 7.28
N ALA A 241 6.45 25.29 7.50
CA ALA A 241 7.87 25.23 7.75
C ALA A 241 8.42 23.84 7.36
N HIS A 242 9.72 23.77 7.11
CA HIS A 242 10.43 22.54 6.80
C HIS A 242 11.88 22.59 7.25
N GLY A 243 12.52 21.45 7.32
CA GLY A 243 13.91 21.34 7.71
C GLY A 243 14.42 19.90 7.78
N VAL A 244 15.53 19.72 8.47
CA VAL A 244 16.13 18.41 8.73
C VAL A 244 16.33 18.23 10.22
N THR A 245 16.10 17.01 10.71
CA THR A 245 16.31 16.62 12.10
C THR A 245 17.12 15.31 12.15
N PRO A 246 18.03 15.16 13.13
CA PRO A 246 18.81 13.92 13.25
C PRO A 246 18.01 12.71 13.71
N SER A 247 16.86 12.93 14.34
CA SER A 247 16.00 11.87 14.89
C SER A 247 14.52 12.23 14.66
N PRO A 248 13.55 11.30 14.87
CA PRO A 248 12.13 11.58 14.62
C PRO A 248 11.49 12.58 15.60
N SER A 249 12.21 13.55 16.10
CA SER A 249 11.73 14.59 17.00
C SER A 249 11.85 15.95 16.36
N VAL A 250 10.77 16.73 16.35
CA VAL A 250 10.72 18.08 15.81
C VAL A 250 10.16 19.04 16.86
N LYS A 251 10.84 20.15 17.09
CA LYS A 251 10.31 21.23 17.94
C LYS A 251 9.18 21.93 17.18
N MET A 252 8.00 21.87 17.72
CA MET A 252 6.83 22.61 17.23
C MET A 252 6.61 23.81 18.14
N ASN A 253 6.98 25.00 17.67
CA ASN A 253 6.74 26.24 18.42
C ASN A 253 5.34 26.78 18.09
N GLY A 254 4.54 27.08 19.09
CA GLY A 254 3.20 27.66 18.94
C GLY A 254 2.10 26.85 19.65
N SER A 255 0.92 27.45 19.80
CA SER A 255 -0.20 26.91 20.58
C SER A 255 -1.21 26.11 19.76
N ASP A 256 -1.05 26.04 18.44
CA ASP A 256 -2.11 25.58 17.55
C ASP A 256 -1.96 24.12 17.13
N LYS A 257 -3.09 23.56 16.72
CA LYS A 257 -3.19 22.21 16.17
C LYS A 257 -2.33 22.08 14.91
N ARG A 258 -1.39 21.15 14.92
CA ARG A 258 -0.39 20.99 13.87
C ARG A 258 -0.11 19.53 13.57
N GLY A 259 0.31 19.29 12.33
CA GLY A 259 0.82 18.01 11.89
C GLY A 259 2.25 18.13 11.38
N VAL A 260 3.04 17.10 11.60
CA VAL A 260 4.40 16.97 11.07
C VAL A 260 4.52 15.70 10.27
N GLU A 261 5.12 15.80 9.10
CA GLU A 261 5.57 14.66 8.35
C GLU A 261 7.09 14.61 8.38
N LEU A 262 7.66 13.45 8.73
CA LEU A 262 9.09 13.17 8.59
C LEU A 262 9.29 12.14 7.49
N THR A 263 10.27 12.37 6.63
CA THR A 263 10.55 11.50 5.49
C THR A 263 12.06 11.29 5.33
N GLY A 264 12.43 10.10 4.89
CA GLY A 264 13.81 9.73 4.63
C GLY A 264 13.98 8.22 4.54
N TYR A 265 15.11 7.77 5.01
CA TYR A 265 15.48 6.36 5.02
C TYR A 265 15.95 5.96 6.42
N VAL A 266 15.64 4.71 6.79
CA VAL A 266 16.29 4.03 7.92
C VAL A 266 17.23 2.97 7.36
N LYS A 267 18.48 2.95 7.86
CA LYS A 267 19.48 1.97 7.47
C LYS A 267 19.38 0.73 8.34
N ILE A 268 19.01 -0.37 7.75
CA ILE A 268 18.97 -1.69 8.37
C ILE A 268 20.40 -2.30 8.32
N PRO A 269 20.96 -2.71 9.47
CA PRO A 269 22.37 -3.14 9.53
C PRO A 269 22.63 -4.51 8.89
N GLU A 270 21.71 -5.46 9.03
CA GLU A 270 21.86 -6.83 8.51
C GLU A 270 20.52 -7.44 8.12
N ASP A 271 20.52 -8.46 7.26
CA ASP A 271 19.33 -9.17 6.82
C ASP A 271 18.61 -9.85 8.00
N GLY A 272 17.29 -9.70 8.10
CA GLY A 272 16.54 -10.43 9.10
C GLY A 272 15.20 -9.85 9.52
N ALA A 273 14.69 -10.39 10.62
CA ALA A 273 13.41 -10.03 11.21
C ALA A 273 13.55 -8.87 12.19
N TYR A 274 12.78 -7.81 12.00
CA TYR A 274 12.80 -6.60 12.84
C TYR A 274 11.43 -6.31 13.41
N THR A 275 11.38 -5.96 14.70
CA THR A 275 10.22 -5.37 15.34
C THR A 275 10.53 -3.91 15.67
N PHE A 276 9.59 -3.03 15.39
CA PHE A 276 9.71 -1.60 15.65
C PHE A 276 8.75 -1.20 16.77
N TYR A 277 9.13 -0.17 17.52
CA TYR A 277 8.36 0.37 18.64
C TYR A 277 8.35 1.88 18.56
N LEU A 278 7.19 2.48 18.79
CA LEU A 278 7.00 3.92 18.80
C LEU A 278 6.42 4.36 20.14
N THR A 279 7.01 5.37 20.73
CA THR A 279 6.43 6.11 21.85
C THR A 279 6.27 7.57 21.45
N THR A 280 5.10 8.15 21.67
CA THR A 280 4.88 9.60 21.51
C THR A 280 5.00 10.29 22.88
N ASP A 281 4.82 11.62 22.89
CA ASP A 281 4.70 12.35 24.13
C ASP A 281 3.40 12.01 24.90
N GLU A 282 3.35 12.37 26.19
CA GLU A 282 2.20 12.11 27.09
C GLU A 282 1.01 13.09 26.84
N ASN A 283 1.09 13.95 25.84
CA ASN A 283 0.04 14.94 25.59
C ASN A 283 -1.24 14.26 25.06
N LYS A 284 -2.36 14.55 25.68
CA LYS A 284 -3.67 14.10 25.20
C LYS A 284 -3.91 14.62 23.78
N GLY A 285 -4.24 13.72 22.89
CA GLY A 285 -4.49 14.01 21.48
C GLY A 285 -3.28 13.88 20.56
N SER A 286 -2.09 13.56 21.09
CA SER A 286 -0.95 13.17 20.26
C SER A 286 -1.20 11.85 19.58
N LYS A 287 -1.00 11.80 18.27
CA LYS A 287 -1.18 10.60 17.44
C LYS A 287 -0.04 10.49 16.45
N ALA A 288 0.35 9.28 16.11
CA ALA A 288 1.40 9.05 15.13
C ALA A 288 1.11 7.85 14.25
N PHE A 289 1.70 7.86 13.07
CA PHE A 289 1.60 6.78 12.09
C PHE A 289 2.96 6.59 11.41
N VAL A 290 3.42 5.36 11.30
CA VAL A 290 4.70 5.03 10.67
C VAL A 290 4.47 4.11 9.48
N ARG A 291 5.01 4.51 8.32
CA ARG A 291 5.13 3.65 7.14
C ARG A 291 6.58 3.31 6.86
N LEU A 292 6.80 2.08 6.47
CA LEU A 292 8.06 1.61 5.90
C LEU A 292 7.78 1.15 4.46
N HIS A 293 8.44 1.75 3.47
CA HIS A 293 8.00 1.63 2.07
C HIS A 293 6.52 2.02 1.88
N GLY A 294 5.71 1.17 1.24
CA GLY A 294 4.27 1.33 1.13
C GLY A 294 3.46 0.72 2.26
N MET A 295 4.08 -0.05 3.16
CA MET A 295 3.37 -0.78 4.20
C MET A 295 3.16 0.02 5.48
N GLU A 296 2.02 -0.19 6.14
CA GLU A 296 1.80 0.24 7.51
C GLU A 296 2.76 -0.50 8.44
N LEU A 297 3.56 0.24 9.21
CA LEU A 297 4.46 -0.32 10.19
C LEU A 297 3.89 -0.21 11.60
N ILE A 298 3.44 0.99 12.00
CA ILE A 298 2.83 1.26 13.30
C ILE A 298 1.68 2.25 13.13
N ASP A 299 0.50 1.89 13.61
CA ASP A 299 -0.65 2.79 13.75
C ASP A 299 -0.88 3.14 15.23
N ALA A 300 -0.35 4.27 15.66
CA ALA A 300 -0.55 4.86 16.98
C ALA A 300 -1.62 5.98 16.95
N ASP A 301 -2.57 5.90 16.03
CA ASP A 301 -3.71 6.81 15.89
C ASP A 301 -5.05 6.13 16.27
N LYS A 302 -5.14 4.80 16.11
CA LYS A 302 -6.41 4.08 16.20
C LYS A 302 -6.91 3.88 17.63
N THR A 303 -6.04 3.43 18.53
CA THR A 303 -6.39 3.05 19.92
C THR A 303 -5.29 3.46 20.88
N TYR A 304 -4.72 4.63 20.67
CA TYR A 304 -3.50 5.06 21.33
C TYR A 304 -3.81 5.72 22.67
N GLU A 305 -3.09 5.28 23.71
CA GLU A 305 -2.96 6.02 24.97
C GLU A 305 -1.66 6.84 24.89
N PRO A 306 -1.73 8.18 25.03
CA PRO A 306 -0.55 9.03 24.98
C PRO A 306 0.55 8.56 25.95
N GLY A 307 1.79 8.53 25.49
CA GLY A 307 2.93 8.03 26.27
C GLY A 307 3.11 6.51 26.27
N ALA A 308 2.11 5.74 25.86
CA ALA A 308 2.26 4.28 25.73
C ALA A 308 3.18 3.94 24.56
N GLU A 309 3.88 2.81 24.67
CA GLU A 309 4.67 2.27 23.57
C GLU A 309 3.82 1.37 22.68
N VAL A 310 3.79 1.66 21.39
CA VAL A 310 3.09 0.87 20.37
C VAL A 310 4.11 0.08 19.56
N SER A 311 3.91 -1.22 19.43
CA SER A 311 4.74 -2.13 18.65
C SER A 311 4.23 -2.28 17.22
N SER A 312 5.12 -2.62 16.29
CA SER A 312 4.76 -3.12 14.97
C SER A 312 4.15 -4.53 15.00
N ASP A 313 4.20 -5.21 16.13
CA ASP A 313 3.49 -6.46 16.35
C ASP A 313 1.97 -6.24 16.43
N LEU A 314 1.18 -7.27 16.17
CA LEU A 314 -0.28 -7.21 16.21
C LEU A 314 -0.80 -7.70 17.57
N GLY A 315 -0.86 -6.81 18.55
CA GLY A 315 -1.19 -7.13 19.93
C GLY A 315 -0.14 -8.09 20.52
N ASP A 316 -0.56 -9.21 21.09
CA ASP A 316 0.34 -10.22 21.67
C ASP A 316 1.02 -11.13 20.62
N ARG A 317 0.75 -10.93 19.34
CA ARG A 317 1.27 -11.76 18.25
C ARG A 317 2.44 -11.08 17.59
N LYS A 318 3.61 -11.72 17.67
CA LYS A 318 4.80 -11.27 16.94
C LYS A 318 4.53 -11.23 15.45
N ASN A 319 4.73 -10.08 14.85
CA ASN A 319 4.59 -9.82 13.42
C ASN A 319 5.77 -9.00 12.91
N PRO A 320 7.00 -9.55 12.97
CA PRO A 320 8.18 -8.82 12.53
C PRO A 320 8.12 -8.52 11.05
N VAL A 321 8.84 -7.49 10.63
CA VAL A 321 9.11 -7.20 9.22
C VAL A 321 10.45 -7.80 8.85
N TYR A 322 10.49 -8.58 7.79
CA TYR A 322 11.72 -9.16 7.28
C TYR A 322 12.37 -8.20 6.28
N LEU A 323 13.56 -7.72 6.57
CA LEU A 323 14.23 -6.66 5.82
C LEU A 323 15.62 -7.10 5.36
N LYS A 324 16.01 -6.71 4.15
CA LYS A 324 17.41 -6.77 3.71
C LYS A 324 18.23 -5.65 4.37
N ALA A 325 19.50 -5.89 4.56
CA ALA A 325 20.45 -4.84 4.94
C ALA A 325 20.45 -3.71 3.89
N GLY A 326 20.50 -2.46 4.34
CA GLY A 326 20.52 -1.29 3.46
C GLY A 326 19.50 -0.23 3.83
N LEU A 327 19.16 0.64 2.89
CA LEU A 327 18.28 1.78 3.10
C LEU A 327 16.83 1.41 2.80
N HIS A 328 15.95 1.72 3.75
CA HIS A 328 14.51 1.53 3.61
C HIS A 328 13.78 2.86 3.76
N PRO A 329 12.92 3.24 2.82
CA PRO A 329 12.13 4.46 2.92
C PRO A 329 11.24 4.42 4.16
N ILE A 330 11.31 5.46 4.98
CA ILE A 330 10.48 5.63 6.17
C ILE A 330 9.72 6.95 6.08
N ARG A 331 8.46 6.91 6.51
CA ARG A 331 7.60 8.08 6.65
C ARG A 331 6.91 8.02 7.99
N ILE A 332 6.97 9.12 8.73
CA ILE A 332 6.35 9.24 10.04
C ILE A 332 5.44 10.46 10.01
N GLY A 333 4.14 10.25 10.21
CA GLY A 333 3.18 11.31 10.46
C GLY A 333 2.93 11.46 11.96
N TYR A 334 2.84 12.69 12.41
CA TYR A 334 2.50 13.02 13.80
C TYR A 334 1.51 14.20 13.81
N VAL A 335 0.54 14.14 14.71
CA VAL A 335 -0.35 15.27 15.02
C VAL A 335 -0.41 15.47 16.52
N GLY A 336 -0.45 16.73 16.96
CA GLY A 336 -0.50 17.08 18.37
C GLY A 336 -1.17 18.44 18.60
N ASN A 337 -1.64 18.67 19.83
CA ASN A 337 -2.53 19.78 20.16
C ASN A 337 -1.87 20.92 20.93
N SER A 338 -0.54 20.95 21.10
CA SER A 338 0.05 22.04 21.87
C SER A 338 1.54 22.24 21.63
N GLY A 339 1.99 23.44 21.85
CA GLY A 339 3.30 24.04 21.63
C GLY A 339 4.53 23.39 22.27
N THR A 340 4.49 22.11 22.52
CA THR A 340 5.62 21.31 22.96
C THR A 340 6.21 20.56 21.77
N ALA A 341 7.51 20.29 21.82
CA ALA A 341 8.19 19.48 20.84
C ALA A 341 7.51 18.12 20.68
N SER A 342 7.29 17.64 19.45
CA SER A 342 6.95 16.25 19.22
C SER A 342 8.10 15.40 19.72
N LYS A 343 7.92 14.69 20.82
CA LYS A 343 8.90 13.75 21.33
C LYS A 343 8.54 12.35 20.84
N LEU A 344 8.94 12.03 19.61
CA LEU A 344 8.79 10.70 19.06
C LEU A 344 10.06 9.89 19.34
N VAL A 345 9.92 8.76 20.01
CA VAL A 345 11.00 7.81 20.21
C VAL A 345 10.70 6.56 19.41
N LEU A 346 11.50 6.32 18.38
CA LEU A 346 11.42 5.12 17.56
C LEU A 346 12.52 4.14 17.99
N LYS A 347 12.11 2.94 18.37
CA LYS A 347 13.03 1.86 18.77
C LYS A 347 12.89 0.69 17.83
N TRP A 348 13.87 -0.17 17.83
CA TRP A 348 13.89 -1.43 17.10
C TRP A 348 14.54 -2.54 17.91
N GLU A 349 14.24 -3.77 17.53
CA GLU A 349 15.00 -4.97 17.83
C GLU A 349 15.13 -5.83 16.58
N GLY A 350 16.16 -6.63 16.48
CA GLY A 350 16.43 -7.45 15.31
C GLY A 350 17.62 -8.37 15.51
N PRO A 351 18.15 -8.99 14.45
CA PRO A 351 19.32 -9.86 14.54
C PRO A 351 20.48 -9.15 15.27
N GLY A 352 21.04 -9.79 16.28
CA GLY A 352 22.14 -9.22 17.08
C GLY A 352 21.81 -7.92 17.83
N LEU A 353 20.57 -7.41 17.75
CA LEU A 353 20.15 -6.16 18.39
C LEU A 353 19.09 -6.40 19.45
N SER A 354 19.42 -6.12 20.71
CA SER A 354 18.39 -5.96 21.74
C SER A 354 17.58 -4.69 21.50
N LYS A 355 16.35 -4.66 22.00
CA LYS A 355 15.47 -3.49 21.90
C LYS A 355 16.16 -2.21 22.38
N LYS A 356 16.32 -1.25 21.49
CA LYS A 356 16.96 0.06 21.75
C LYS A 356 16.44 1.12 20.81
N GLU A 357 16.68 2.38 21.14
CA GLU A 357 16.39 3.52 20.26
C GLU A 357 17.21 3.42 18.98
N ILE A 358 16.58 3.77 17.84
CA ILE A 358 17.25 3.83 16.55
C ILE A 358 18.22 5.02 16.59
N PRO A 359 19.53 4.80 16.43
CA PRO A 359 20.49 5.88 16.52
C PRO A 359 20.34 6.87 15.36
N ALA A 360 20.64 8.15 15.62
CA ALA A 360 20.57 9.20 14.60
C ALA A 360 21.38 8.88 13.33
N SER A 361 22.48 8.15 13.47
CA SER A 361 23.31 7.70 12.34
C SER A 361 22.63 6.68 11.41
N ALA A 362 21.51 6.07 11.84
CA ALA A 362 20.72 5.18 11.00
C ALA A 362 19.75 5.94 10.08
N PHE A 363 19.50 7.23 10.32
CA PHE A 363 18.60 8.03 9.51
C PHE A 363 19.34 8.84 8.46
N SER A 364 18.78 8.87 7.26
CA SER A 364 19.29 9.68 6.15
C SER A 364 18.16 10.15 5.24
N HIS A 365 18.45 11.13 4.40
CA HIS A 365 17.53 11.63 3.36
C HIS A 365 18.26 11.86 2.04
N GLY A 366 17.56 11.69 0.93
CA GLY A 366 18.08 12.01 -0.40
C GLY A 366 18.03 13.51 -0.68
N LYS A 367 18.71 13.96 -1.75
CA LYS A 367 18.50 15.30 -2.28
C LYS A 367 17.04 15.42 -2.76
N GLU A 368 16.45 16.61 -2.63
CA GLU A 368 15.16 16.88 -3.29
C GLU A 368 15.32 16.70 -4.81
N SER A 369 14.50 15.83 -5.39
CA SER A 369 14.17 15.97 -6.80
C SER A 369 13.35 17.26 -6.93
N ARG A 370 13.94 18.32 -7.47
CA ARG A 370 13.26 19.55 -7.84
C ARG A 370 12.19 19.28 -8.90
#